data_9ef621c2bdedcc4d37a11794cd98b970
#
_entry.id   9ef621c2bdedcc4d37a11794cd98b970
#
_cell.length_a   1.000
_cell.length_b   1.000
_cell.length_c   1.000
_cell.angle_alpha   90.00
_cell.angle_beta   90.00
_cell.angle_gamma   90.00
#
_symmetry.space_group_name_H-M   'P 1'
#
loop_
_entity.id
_entity.type
_entity.pdbx_description
1 polymer ?
#
loop_
_entity_poly.entity_id
_entity_poly.type
_entity_poly.pdbx_seq_one_letter_code
_entity_poly.pdbx_strand_id
1 'polypeptide(L)'
;MRRQVIISGLVLSLLAGCATVKESRFNPLNWFGKSEPVAVDANGQQVVTIKSLAPRKGYPVFVDTRPLAPTISDVQVVQSASGAIVTATAALPSTGYFDAELVPVASERADTLVLEFRLRTPEGAAPAGTSAQRRITAARSLSFDAIAGIRTIIVKGADGARQVRR
;
A
#
# COMPACT_ATOMS: atom_id res chain seq x y z
N MET A 1 37.74 -26.25 -61.16
CA MET A 1 37.63 -24.88 -60.68
C MET A 1 36.21 -24.49 -60.22
N ARG A 2 35.14 -24.75 -60.99
CA ARG A 2 33.74 -24.35 -60.59
C ARG A 2 33.25 -24.95 -59.26
N ARG A 3 33.59 -26.20 -58.95
CA ARG A 3 33.17 -26.87 -57.71
C ARG A 3 33.82 -26.26 -56.42
N GLN A 4 35.05 -25.83 -56.50
CA GLN A 4 35.78 -25.23 -55.40
C GLN A 4 35.24 -23.84 -55.05
N VAL A 5 34.84 -23.06 -56.03
CA VAL A 5 34.26 -21.74 -55.88
C VAL A 5 32.89 -21.80 -55.15
N ILE A 6 32.08 -22.82 -55.49
CA ILE A 6 30.74 -23.02 -54.84
C ILE A 6 30.90 -23.43 -53.38
N ILE A 7 31.88 -24.31 -53.09
CA ILE A 7 32.11 -24.74 -51.68
C ILE A 7 32.66 -23.59 -50.85
N SER A 8 33.58 -22.77 -51.37
CA SER A 8 34.08 -21.58 -50.67
C SER A 8 33.01 -20.55 -50.42
N GLY A 9 32.09 -20.32 -51.38
CA GLY A 9 30.95 -19.42 -51.20
C GLY A 9 29.95 -19.88 -50.09
N LEU A 10 29.71 -21.19 -50.00
CA LEU A 10 28.82 -21.79 -49.04
C LEU A 10 29.38 -21.70 -47.62
N VAL A 11 30.70 -21.87 -47.43
CA VAL A 11 31.36 -21.77 -46.13
C VAL A 11 31.38 -20.32 -45.63
N LEU A 12 31.62 -19.32 -46.50
CA LEU A 12 31.55 -17.90 -46.10
C LEU A 12 30.13 -17.47 -45.68
N SER A 13 29.08 -18.01 -46.31
CA SER A 13 27.69 -17.68 -45.95
C SER A 13 27.29 -18.23 -44.57
N LEU A 14 27.87 -19.34 -44.15
CA LEU A 14 27.62 -19.94 -42.85
C LEU A 14 28.31 -19.18 -41.71
N LEU A 15 29.42 -18.52 -41.95
CA LEU A 15 30.14 -17.71 -40.97
C LEU A 15 29.47 -16.33 -40.72
N ALA A 16 28.79 -15.77 -41.70
CA ALA A 16 28.06 -14.52 -41.53
C ALA A 16 26.78 -14.65 -40.69
N GLY A 17 26.24 -15.86 -40.55
CA GLY A 17 25.02 -16.12 -39.78
C GLY A 17 25.16 -16.03 -38.27
N CYS A 18 26.37 -16.26 -37.72
CA CYS A 18 26.56 -16.29 -36.26
C CYS A 18 26.48 -14.91 -35.56
N ALA A 19 26.82 -13.85 -36.29
CA ALA A 19 26.77 -12.50 -35.71
C ALA A 19 25.32 -11.97 -35.54
N THR A 20 24.48 -12.28 -36.55
CA THR A 20 23.07 -11.83 -36.55
C THR A 20 22.19 -12.56 -35.52
N VAL A 21 22.53 -13.82 -35.21
CA VAL A 21 21.79 -14.61 -34.20
C VAL A 21 22.03 -14.07 -32.79
N LYS A 22 23.22 -13.55 -32.51
CA LYS A 22 23.59 -13.02 -31.17
C LYS A 22 22.79 -11.77 -30.78
N GLU A 23 22.40 -10.96 -31.77
CA GLU A 23 21.60 -9.73 -31.55
C GLU A 23 20.11 -9.92 -31.88
N SER A 24 19.71 -11.11 -32.31
CA SER A 24 18.32 -11.41 -32.67
C SER A 24 17.38 -11.38 -31.48
N ARG A 25 16.18 -10.80 -31.68
CA ARG A 25 15.06 -10.85 -30.70
C ARG A 25 14.60 -12.29 -30.39
N PHE A 26 14.93 -13.24 -31.25
CA PHE A 26 14.57 -14.66 -31.08
C PHE A 26 15.64 -15.45 -30.32
N ASN A 27 16.78 -14.84 -29.97
CA ASN A 27 17.79 -15.50 -29.17
C ASN A 27 17.32 -15.60 -27.70
N PRO A 28 17.08 -16.79 -27.15
CA PRO A 28 16.61 -16.97 -25.80
C PRO A 28 17.59 -16.41 -24.74
N LEU A 29 18.88 -16.31 -25.05
CA LEU A 29 19.88 -15.71 -24.15
C LEU A 29 19.70 -14.19 -23.99
N ASN A 30 19.03 -13.53 -24.93
CA ASN A 30 18.73 -12.10 -24.83
C ASN A 30 17.46 -11.82 -24.01
N TRP A 31 16.68 -12.85 -23.66
CA TRP A 31 15.47 -12.71 -22.85
C TRP A 31 15.78 -12.40 -21.39
N PHE A 32 16.96 -12.78 -20.90
CA PHE A 32 17.38 -12.54 -19.52
C PHE A 32 18.06 -11.17 -19.32
N GLY A 33 18.05 -10.31 -20.33
CA GLY A 33 18.69 -9.00 -20.29
C GLY A 33 20.23 -9.08 -20.32
N LYS A 34 20.86 -7.94 -20.56
CA LYS A 34 22.32 -7.81 -20.43
C LYS A 34 22.66 -7.79 -18.95
N SER A 35 23.56 -8.66 -18.50
CA SER A 35 24.13 -8.56 -17.16
C SER A 35 24.87 -7.22 -17.07
N GLU A 36 24.33 -6.29 -16.28
CA GLU A 36 25.06 -5.07 -15.94
C GLU A 36 26.20 -5.44 -15.01
N PRO A 37 27.41 -4.95 -15.23
CA PRO A 37 28.51 -5.17 -14.30
C PRO A 37 28.12 -4.60 -12.94
N VAL A 38 28.17 -5.44 -11.92
CA VAL A 38 27.92 -4.99 -10.54
C VAL A 38 29.07 -4.09 -10.13
N ALA A 39 28.77 -2.83 -9.80
CA ALA A 39 29.77 -1.92 -9.26
C ALA A 39 30.28 -2.47 -7.92
N VAL A 40 31.58 -2.63 -7.78
CA VAL A 40 32.24 -2.98 -6.53
C VAL A 40 32.84 -1.70 -5.92
N ASP A 41 32.73 -1.56 -4.61
CA ASP A 41 33.37 -0.46 -3.89
C ASP A 41 34.90 -0.68 -3.79
N ALA A 42 35.60 0.31 -3.21
CA ALA A 42 37.04 0.26 -3.03
C ALA A 42 37.53 -0.90 -2.14
N ASN A 43 36.62 -1.57 -1.42
CA ASN A 43 36.87 -2.71 -0.55
C ASN A 43 36.49 -4.06 -1.19
N GLY A 44 36.10 -4.07 -2.48
CA GLY A 44 35.69 -5.28 -3.21
C GLY A 44 34.29 -5.80 -2.83
N GLN A 45 33.48 -5.04 -2.09
CA GLN A 45 32.13 -5.39 -1.77
C GLN A 45 31.18 -4.98 -2.92
N GLN A 46 30.27 -5.88 -3.28
CA GLN A 46 29.28 -5.60 -4.31
C GLN A 46 28.31 -4.52 -3.82
N VAL A 47 28.34 -3.36 -4.46
CA VAL A 47 27.33 -2.31 -4.24
C VAL A 47 26.08 -2.69 -5.00
N VAL A 48 25.15 -3.38 -4.33
CA VAL A 48 23.83 -3.68 -4.90
C VAL A 48 23.01 -2.39 -4.90
N THR A 49 23.03 -1.66 -6.00
CA THR A 49 22.11 -0.54 -6.20
C THR A 49 20.70 -1.12 -6.44
N ILE A 50 19.92 -1.21 -5.37
CA ILE A 50 18.52 -1.63 -5.48
C ILE A 50 17.77 -0.55 -6.25
N LYS A 51 17.42 -0.86 -7.49
CA LYS A 51 16.60 0.03 -8.31
C LYS A 51 15.26 0.23 -7.62
N SER A 52 14.95 1.46 -7.21
CA SER A 52 13.67 1.76 -6.57
C SER A 52 12.52 1.34 -7.49
N LEU A 53 11.61 0.52 -6.97
CA LEU A 53 10.37 0.13 -7.65
C LEU A 53 9.31 1.24 -7.60
N ALA A 54 9.59 2.33 -6.88
CA ALA A 54 8.68 3.46 -6.80
C ALA A 54 8.50 4.11 -8.19
N PRO A 55 7.28 4.50 -8.57
CA PRO A 55 7.04 5.23 -9.80
C PRO A 55 7.85 6.52 -9.84
N ARG A 56 8.41 6.90 -10.99
CA ARG A 56 9.22 8.13 -11.14
C ARG A 56 8.47 9.40 -10.74
N LYS A 57 7.16 9.42 -10.87
CA LYS A 57 6.28 10.54 -10.48
C LYS A 57 5.79 10.46 -9.02
N GLY A 58 6.30 9.52 -8.23
CA GLY A 58 5.77 9.22 -6.91
C GLY A 58 4.45 8.46 -6.95
N TYR A 59 3.97 8.02 -5.79
CA TYR A 59 2.64 7.43 -5.69
C TYR A 59 1.59 8.53 -5.67
N PRO A 60 0.42 8.32 -6.29
CA PRO A 60 -0.68 9.26 -6.16
C PRO A 60 -1.07 9.41 -4.69
N VAL A 61 -1.38 10.64 -4.29
CA VAL A 61 -1.88 10.88 -2.93
C VAL A 61 -3.25 10.22 -2.83
N PHE A 62 -3.37 9.26 -1.92
CA PHE A 62 -4.65 8.62 -1.64
C PHE A 62 -5.52 9.59 -0.83
N VAL A 63 -6.68 9.92 -1.37
CA VAL A 63 -7.71 10.69 -0.66
C VAL A 63 -8.83 9.73 -0.29
N ASP A 64 -9.08 9.57 1.00
CA ASP A 64 -10.17 8.73 1.48
C ASP A 64 -11.51 9.44 1.25
N THR A 65 -12.32 8.91 0.36
CA THR A 65 -13.63 9.46 -0.01
C THR A 65 -14.79 8.83 0.76
N ARG A 66 -14.51 7.88 1.66
CA ARG A 66 -15.55 7.26 2.50
C ARG A 66 -16.18 8.31 3.41
N PRO A 67 -17.51 8.33 3.55
CA PRO A 67 -18.18 9.22 4.51
C PRO A 67 -17.82 8.89 5.95
N LEU A 68 -18.03 9.85 6.83
CA LEU A 68 -17.91 9.66 8.29
C LEU A 68 -19.05 8.79 8.80
N ALA A 69 -18.78 8.02 9.85
CA ALA A 69 -19.79 7.24 10.56
C ALA A 69 -20.92 8.16 11.07
N PRO A 70 -22.19 7.79 10.87
CA PRO A 70 -23.35 8.63 11.23
C PRO A 70 -23.34 9.05 12.70
N THR A 71 -23.13 8.10 13.62
CA THR A 71 -23.16 8.36 15.05
C THR A 71 -22.13 7.50 15.77
N ILE A 72 -21.29 8.10 16.58
CA ILE A 72 -20.32 7.37 17.42
C ILE A 72 -20.99 7.08 18.77
N SER A 73 -21.22 5.81 19.08
CA SER A 73 -21.85 5.39 20.33
C SER A 73 -20.84 5.18 21.46
N ASP A 74 -19.64 4.69 21.14
CA ASP A 74 -18.61 4.39 22.14
C ASP A 74 -17.20 4.55 21.58
N VAL A 75 -16.25 4.95 22.45
CA VAL A 75 -14.82 5.00 22.14
C VAL A 75 -14.03 4.52 23.34
N GLN A 76 -13.16 3.56 23.14
CA GLN A 76 -12.30 3.00 24.17
C GLN A 76 -10.83 3.02 23.73
N VAL A 77 -9.94 3.15 24.71
CA VAL A 77 -8.50 3.05 24.52
C VAL A 77 -7.97 2.04 25.53
N VAL A 78 -7.40 0.97 25.01
CA VAL A 78 -6.84 -0.12 25.81
C VAL A 78 -5.34 -0.20 25.60
N GLN A 79 -4.57 -0.31 26.66
CA GLN A 79 -3.14 -0.55 26.56
C GLN A 79 -2.87 -1.94 26.01
N SER A 80 -1.86 -2.04 25.17
CA SER A 80 -1.38 -3.27 24.54
C SER A 80 0.11 -3.42 24.80
N ALA A 81 0.63 -4.64 24.66
CA ALA A 81 2.06 -4.93 24.76
C ALA A 81 2.92 -4.15 23.75
N SER A 82 2.34 -3.71 22.64
CA SER A 82 3.02 -2.93 21.59
C SER A 82 2.65 -1.44 21.55
N GLY A 83 1.83 -0.97 22.49
CA GLY A 83 1.36 0.42 22.52
C GLY A 83 -0.07 0.53 23.04
N ALA A 84 -1.02 0.95 22.20
CA ALA A 84 -2.44 1.05 22.56
C ALA A 84 -3.33 0.63 21.37
N ILE A 85 -4.55 0.20 21.70
CA ILE A 85 -5.60 -0.07 20.72
C ILE A 85 -6.74 0.91 20.99
N VAL A 86 -7.07 1.69 20.00
CA VAL A 86 -8.26 2.55 19.99
C VAL A 86 -9.37 1.79 19.30
N THR A 87 -10.49 1.64 19.98
CA THR A 87 -11.69 1.00 19.45
C THR A 87 -12.83 2.01 19.47
N ALA A 88 -13.54 2.13 18.36
CA ALA A 88 -14.74 2.96 18.29
C ALA A 88 -15.90 2.16 17.70
N THR A 89 -17.08 2.35 18.26
CA THR A 89 -18.33 1.73 17.81
C THR A 89 -19.26 2.79 17.28
N ALA A 90 -19.77 2.59 16.07
CA ALA A 90 -20.79 3.43 15.46
C ALA A 90 -22.16 2.78 15.55
N ALA A 91 -23.18 3.60 15.80
CA ALA A 91 -24.57 3.26 15.63
C ALA A 91 -25.05 3.74 14.26
N LEU A 92 -25.70 2.84 13.52
CA LEU A 92 -26.04 3.02 12.11
C LEU A 92 -27.58 3.11 11.94
N PRO A 93 -28.08 3.84 10.93
CA PRO A 93 -29.51 3.92 10.66
C PRO A 93 -30.11 2.62 10.08
N SER A 94 -29.27 1.84 9.36
CA SER A 94 -29.67 0.57 8.75
C SER A 94 -28.53 -0.44 8.84
N THR A 95 -28.76 -1.65 8.35
CA THR A 95 -27.71 -2.66 8.16
C THR A 95 -26.94 -2.44 6.85
N GLY A 96 -25.91 -3.27 6.55
CA GLY A 96 -25.23 -3.27 5.27
C GLY A 96 -24.08 -2.26 5.12
N TYR A 97 -23.74 -1.52 6.16
CA TYR A 97 -22.52 -0.71 6.19
C TYR A 97 -21.29 -1.60 6.31
N PHE A 98 -20.21 -1.23 5.66
CA PHE A 98 -18.98 -2.03 5.59
C PHE A 98 -17.73 -1.16 5.48
N ASP A 99 -16.54 -1.78 5.41
CA ASP A 99 -15.24 -1.12 5.26
C ASP A 99 -15.00 0.00 6.29
N ALA A 100 -15.28 -0.33 7.56
CA ALA A 100 -15.17 0.60 8.67
C ALA A 100 -13.72 0.72 9.14
N GLU A 101 -13.21 1.95 9.26
CA GLU A 101 -11.82 2.22 9.65
C GLU A 101 -11.70 3.52 10.45
N LEU A 102 -10.72 3.55 11.37
CA LEU A 102 -10.27 4.75 12.07
C LEU A 102 -9.08 5.35 11.33
N VAL A 103 -9.30 6.41 10.57
CA VAL A 103 -8.30 7.07 9.73
C VAL A 103 -7.66 8.24 10.47
N PRO A 104 -6.34 8.27 10.66
CA PRO A 104 -5.67 9.39 11.30
C PRO A 104 -5.69 10.61 10.39
N VAL A 105 -6.02 11.75 10.96
CA VAL A 105 -5.98 13.04 10.28
C VAL A 105 -5.11 14.03 11.05
N ALA A 106 -4.65 15.06 10.35
CA ALA A 106 -3.82 16.09 10.96
C ALA A 106 -4.53 16.76 12.14
N SER A 107 -3.79 16.96 13.23
CA SER A 107 -4.24 17.68 14.42
C SER A 107 -3.48 19.00 14.53
N GLU A 108 -4.17 20.05 14.96
CA GLU A 108 -3.54 21.33 15.28
C GLU A 108 -2.69 21.27 16.57
N ARG A 109 -2.92 20.27 17.41
CA ARG A 109 -2.25 20.08 18.69
C ARG A 109 -1.37 18.84 18.67
N ALA A 110 -0.12 19.01 19.05
CA ALA A 110 0.86 17.93 19.08
C ALA A 110 0.55 16.83 20.11
N ASP A 111 -0.20 17.14 21.17
CA ASP A 111 -0.59 16.21 22.23
C ASP A 111 -1.92 15.48 21.96
N THR A 112 -2.50 15.70 20.79
CA THR A 112 -3.83 15.21 20.42
C THR A 112 -3.78 14.41 19.14
N LEU A 113 -4.23 13.16 19.18
CA LEU A 113 -4.45 12.34 18.01
C LEU A 113 -5.91 12.44 17.56
N VAL A 114 -6.14 12.83 16.31
CA VAL A 114 -7.47 12.89 15.73
C VAL A 114 -7.65 11.73 14.75
N LEU A 115 -8.71 10.97 14.95
CA LEU A 115 -9.11 9.85 14.10
C LEU A 115 -10.49 10.16 13.52
N GLU A 116 -10.67 9.93 12.23
CA GLU A 116 -11.98 9.95 11.58
C GLU A 116 -12.50 8.54 11.46
N PHE A 117 -13.70 8.29 11.95
CA PHE A 117 -14.38 7.02 11.77
C PHE A 117 -15.07 7.03 10.40
N ARG A 118 -14.44 6.36 9.45
CA ARG A 118 -14.94 6.28 8.07
C ARG A 118 -15.47 4.89 7.76
N LEU A 119 -16.50 4.83 6.92
CA LEU A 119 -17.12 3.57 6.50
C LEU A 119 -17.83 3.75 5.15
N ARG A 120 -18.17 2.65 4.51
CA ARG A 120 -18.97 2.66 3.27
C ARG A 120 -20.44 2.44 3.60
N THR A 121 -21.30 3.18 2.92
CA THR A 121 -22.75 3.01 2.98
C THR A 121 -23.20 1.81 2.13
N PRO A 122 -24.32 1.16 2.46
CA PRO A 122 -24.88 0.12 1.63
C PRO A 122 -25.28 0.66 0.24
N GLU A 123 -25.11 -0.17 -0.78
CA GLU A 123 -25.58 0.13 -2.14
C GLU A 123 -27.09 -0.18 -2.20
N GLY A 124 -27.91 0.86 -2.19
CA GLY A 124 -29.37 0.75 -2.25
C GLY A 124 -30.07 0.67 -0.90
N ALA A 125 -31.35 0.29 -0.92
CA ALA A 125 -32.16 0.21 0.28
C ALA A 125 -31.75 -0.99 1.14
N ALA A 126 -31.32 -0.73 2.36
CA ALA A 126 -30.94 -1.75 3.33
C ALA A 126 -31.98 -1.88 4.46
N PRO A 127 -32.24 -3.09 4.98
CA PRO A 127 -33.15 -3.30 6.08
C PRO A 127 -32.74 -2.52 7.33
N ALA A 128 -33.71 -2.06 8.10
CA ALA A 128 -33.41 -1.38 9.37
C ALA A 128 -32.66 -2.31 10.35
N GLY A 129 -33.04 -3.59 10.40
CA GLY A 129 -32.45 -4.57 11.30
C GLY A 129 -32.66 -4.27 12.79
N THR A 130 -32.07 -5.09 13.65
CA THR A 130 -32.07 -4.86 15.11
C THR A 130 -31.00 -3.85 15.49
N SER A 131 -31.10 -3.28 16.70
CA SER A 131 -30.07 -2.36 17.21
C SER A 131 -28.67 -2.98 17.30
N ALA A 132 -28.57 -4.29 17.54
CA ALA A 132 -27.30 -5.02 17.55
C ALA A 132 -26.70 -5.14 16.14
N GLN A 133 -27.52 -5.40 15.13
CA GLN A 133 -27.09 -5.50 13.74
C GLN A 133 -26.69 -4.15 13.13
N ARG A 134 -27.12 -3.05 13.73
CA ARG A 134 -26.80 -1.68 13.32
C ARG A 134 -25.60 -1.10 14.08
N ARG A 135 -24.73 -1.94 14.56
CA ARG A 135 -23.46 -1.52 15.19
C ARG A 135 -22.31 -2.04 14.37
N ILE A 136 -21.34 -1.17 14.14
CA ILE A 136 -20.08 -1.55 13.53
C ILE A 136 -18.95 -1.02 14.41
N THR A 137 -17.94 -1.84 14.62
CA THR A 137 -16.79 -1.48 15.44
C THR A 137 -15.55 -1.50 14.58
N ALA A 138 -14.77 -0.43 14.65
CA ALA A 138 -13.44 -0.35 14.07
C ALA A 138 -12.40 -0.23 15.18
N ALA A 139 -11.23 -0.83 14.97
CA ALA A 139 -10.11 -0.75 15.89
C ALA A 139 -8.84 -0.34 15.14
N ARG A 140 -8.01 0.46 15.80
CA ARG A 140 -6.70 0.86 15.29
C ARG A 140 -5.62 0.63 16.33
N SER A 141 -4.60 -0.12 15.97
CA SER A 141 -3.40 -0.29 16.78
C SER A 141 -2.47 0.91 16.60
N LEU A 142 -1.93 1.40 17.70
CA LEU A 142 -0.98 2.50 17.77
C LEU A 142 0.28 1.99 18.47
N SER A 143 1.44 2.15 17.85
CA SER A 143 2.72 1.80 18.45
C SER A 143 3.07 2.75 19.60
N PHE A 144 4.05 2.39 20.43
CA PHE A 144 4.54 3.27 21.50
C PHE A 144 5.01 4.62 20.94
N ASP A 145 5.70 4.62 19.79
CA ASP A 145 6.18 5.85 19.14
C ASP A 145 5.01 6.72 18.65
N ALA A 146 3.98 6.10 18.08
CA ALA A 146 2.80 6.81 17.57
C ALA A 146 1.98 7.46 18.66
N ILE A 147 2.06 6.96 19.90
CA ILE A 147 1.34 7.52 21.07
C ILE A 147 2.26 8.29 22.01
N ALA A 148 3.57 8.37 21.72
CA ALA A 148 4.50 9.14 22.53
C ALA A 148 4.07 10.62 22.55
N GLY A 149 3.81 11.15 23.76
CA GLY A 149 3.34 12.53 23.94
C GLY A 149 1.83 12.75 23.72
N ILE A 150 1.09 11.78 23.16
CA ILE A 150 -0.36 11.89 22.99
C ILE A 150 -1.05 11.69 24.34
N ARG A 151 -1.84 12.68 24.74
CA ARG A 151 -2.65 12.69 25.96
C ARG A 151 -4.14 12.55 25.68
N THR A 152 -4.54 12.99 24.50
CA THR A 152 -5.94 13.06 24.11
C THR A 152 -6.13 12.36 22.75
N ILE A 153 -7.15 11.53 22.67
CA ILE A 153 -7.57 10.89 21.43
C ILE A 153 -8.99 11.37 21.13
N ILE A 154 -9.19 11.90 19.93
CA ILE A 154 -10.47 12.38 19.44
C ILE A 154 -10.89 11.52 18.28
N VAL A 155 -12.09 10.94 18.33
CA VAL A 155 -12.71 10.23 17.22
C VAL A 155 -13.84 11.07 16.67
N LYS A 156 -13.79 11.41 15.38
CA LYS A 156 -14.77 12.21 14.66
C LYS A 156 -15.74 11.34 13.89
N GLY A 157 -17.03 11.58 14.06
CA GLY A 157 -18.14 11.09 13.25
C GLY A 157 -18.90 12.25 12.60
N ALA A 158 -19.97 11.95 11.88
CA ALA A 158 -20.83 12.97 11.28
C ALA A 158 -21.64 13.74 12.32
N ASP A 159 -21.96 13.12 13.45
CA ASP A 159 -22.69 13.71 14.58
C ASP A 159 -21.80 14.53 15.54
N GLY A 160 -20.51 14.61 15.28
CA GLY A 160 -19.55 15.32 16.11
C GLY A 160 -18.33 14.47 16.48
N ALA A 161 -17.75 14.77 17.63
CA ALA A 161 -16.52 14.11 18.07
C ALA A 161 -16.66 13.54 19.48
N ARG A 162 -16.03 12.40 19.74
CA ARG A 162 -15.87 11.80 21.07
C ARG A 162 -14.41 11.89 21.50
N GLN A 163 -14.19 12.35 22.71
CA GLN A 163 -12.85 12.53 23.26
C GLN A 163 -12.61 11.54 24.40
N VAL A 164 -11.45 10.90 24.37
CA VAL A 164 -10.97 10.02 25.44
C VAL A 164 -9.58 10.49 25.87
N ARG A 165 -9.35 10.53 27.17
CA ARG A 165 -8.02 10.75 27.75
C ARG A 165 -7.32 9.40 27.92
N ARG A 166 -6.05 9.40 27.64
CA ARG A 166 -5.16 8.25 27.88
C ARG A 166 -4.69 8.23 29.33
#